data_cc8cc6a1da6f8adfbb83f6bf98f93fb8
#
_entry.id   cc8cc6a1da6f8adfbb83f6bf98f93fb8
#
_cell.length_a   1.000
_cell.length_b   1.000
_cell.length_c   1.000
_cell.angle_alpha   90.00
_cell.angle_beta   90.00
_cell.angle_gamma   90.00
#
_symmetry.space_group_name_H-M   'P 1'
#
loop_
_entity.id
_entity.type
_entity.pdbx_description
1 polymer ?
#
loop_
_entity_poly.entity_id
_entity_poly.type
_entity_poly.pdbx_seq_one_letter_code
_entity_poly.pdbx_strand_id
1 'polypeptide(L)'
;MIPSLIDPGSAQRELLSRRRFLRGLGVCLALPAFESFVPARLLAQAAATGRGLATTATGAPMRVGWVYIPNGAIPNAWWPTQKGLDFPLSRTLASMKNMRGKIQLVGGTNLENATAGGDGGGDHARANATFLTGMRAVKRGAVKVGISIDQLIANGLGGITRLPSLELSCDDVRKSTTCDSGYACAYQYNLSWKSESVPMSAEVNPRQVFEKLFGVGANTAERQHNFQQRLAADRSLLDFVMEDARKLNHQLARHDREKLDQYLTSLRDIEARLQRSEKFGKLPDVDAPTPDASIPRNEDGSQNFPAYLDIMYDLMAMAFQTDATRVATFLLNGEGLQRPHPHIGVSEGHHDCTHHFNNPEKIEKTIRIEEFYTQRFAQFIEKLDTMKDTDGRSVLDNSLIVYGSGHSDGNRHTHNNLPLLVAGTGGGVVQAGHYTHHEGKPPATNLWLSLADCMGVRNIESVGDSTGRLWKV
;
A
#
# COMPACT_ATOMS: atom_id res chain seq x y z
N MET A 1 20.73 -40.94 42.40
CA MET A 1 22.20 -40.77 42.17
C MET A 1 22.44 -41.09 40.71
N ILE A 2 22.76 -40.22 39.99
CA ILE A 2 23.81 -39.70 39.11
C ILE A 2 23.17 -38.87 37.99
N PRO A 3 23.52 -37.62 37.79
CA PRO A 3 23.08 -36.83 36.62
C PRO A 3 24.02 -37.12 35.45
N SER A 4 23.46 -37.40 34.29
CA SER A 4 24.20 -37.56 33.02
C SER A 4 24.71 -36.22 32.53
N LEU A 5 26.00 -36.13 32.40
CA LEU A 5 26.77 -35.05 31.82
C LEU A 5 26.39 -34.89 30.33
N ILE A 6 25.83 -33.74 30.01
CA ILE A 6 25.68 -33.30 28.62
C ILE A 6 27.09 -32.86 28.19
N ASP A 7 27.64 -33.53 27.18
CA ASP A 7 28.94 -33.23 26.60
C ASP A 7 28.90 -31.85 25.88
N PRO A 8 29.71 -30.86 26.34
CA PRO A 8 29.78 -29.55 25.69
C PRO A 8 30.33 -29.57 24.25
N GLY A 9 30.98 -30.65 23.85
CA GLY A 9 31.54 -30.83 22.52
C GLY A 9 30.51 -31.11 21.42
N SER A 10 29.33 -31.64 21.78
CA SER A 10 28.28 -31.95 20.81
C SER A 10 27.56 -30.68 20.32
N ALA A 11 27.24 -29.74 21.21
CA ALA A 11 26.62 -28.46 20.88
C ALA A 11 27.55 -27.57 20.00
N GLN A 12 28.85 -27.63 20.22
CA GLN A 12 29.81 -26.86 19.47
C GLN A 12 30.08 -27.45 18.06
N ARG A 13 29.98 -28.78 17.91
CA ARG A 13 30.02 -29.46 16.60
C ARG A 13 28.76 -29.22 15.77
N GLU A 14 27.57 -29.12 16.40
CA GLU A 14 26.32 -28.78 15.75
C GLU A 14 26.33 -27.34 15.25
N LEU A 15 26.83 -26.37 16.02
CA LEU A 15 26.97 -24.96 15.64
C LEU A 15 27.98 -24.78 14.48
N LEU A 16 29.04 -25.56 14.44
CA LEU A 16 30.03 -25.52 13.37
C LEU A 16 29.51 -26.17 12.06
N SER A 17 28.67 -27.19 12.16
CA SER A 17 27.94 -27.80 11.04
C SER A 17 26.95 -26.82 10.40
N ARG A 18 26.18 -26.13 11.24
CA ARG A 18 25.22 -25.08 10.82
C ARG A 18 25.94 -23.92 10.11
N ARG A 19 27.05 -23.44 10.64
CA ARG A 19 27.85 -22.37 10.01
C ARG A 19 28.44 -22.79 8.66
N ARG A 20 28.87 -24.03 8.49
CA ARG A 20 29.43 -24.56 7.22
C ARG A 20 28.32 -24.71 6.17
N PHE A 21 27.13 -25.14 6.57
CA PHE A 21 25.97 -25.24 5.68
C PHE A 21 25.50 -23.88 5.20
N LEU A 22 25.37 -22.89 6.10
CA LEU A 22 24.99 -21.53 5.76
C LEU A 22 26.01 -20.80 4.89
N ARG A 23 27.32 -21.09 5.08
CA ARG A 23 28.39 -20.58 4.18
C ARG A 23 28.33 -21.23 2.80
N GLY A 24 27.96 -22.48 2.69
CA GLY A 24 27.76 -23.16 1.41
C GLY A 24 26.56 -22.65 0.63
N LEU A 25 25.41 -22.41 1.31
CA LEU A 25 24.22 -21.80 0.72
C LEU A 25 24.37 -20.30 0.47
N GLY A 26 25.03 -19.58 1.37
CA GLY A 26 25.30 -18.15 1.22
C GLY A 26 26.17 -17.84 0.01
N VAL A 27 27.11 -18.69 -0.32
CA VAL A 27 28.00 -18.55 -1.50
C VAL A 27 27.23 -18.87 -2.79
N CYS A 28 26.29 -19.81 -2.79
CA CYS A 28 25.50 -20.14 -3.98
C CYS A 28 24.30 -19.19 -4.20
N LEU A 29 23.73 -18.59 -3.13
CA LEU A 29 22.57 -17.68 -3.22
C LEU A 29 22.96 -16.20 -3.24
N ALA A 30 24.17 -15.84 -2.79
CA ALA A 30 24.57 -14.44 -2.66
C ALA A 30 25.18 -13.83 -3.93
N LEU A 31 25.52 -14.61 -4.96
CA LEU A 31 26.24 -14.09 -6.12
C LEU A 31 25.39 -13.52 -7.26
N PRO A 32 24.15 -13.92 -7.54
CA PRO A 32 23.39 -13.30 -8.63
C PRO A 32 22.18 -12.47 -8.21
N ALA A 33 21.79 -12.43 -6.92
CA ALA A 33 20.43 -12.03 -6.56
C ALA A 33 20.15 -10.52 -6.63
N PHE A 34 21.14 -9.67 -6.56
CA PHE A 34 20.91 -8.23 -6.44
C PHE A 34 20.86 -7.48 -7.78
N GLU A 35 21.56 -7.93 -8.78
CA GLU A 35 21.45 -7.39 -10.15
C GLU A 35 20.49 -8.17 -11.04
N SER A 36 20.25 -9.46 -10.74
CA SER A 36 19.43 -10.35 -11.57
C SER A 36 17.92 -10.19 -11.38
N PHE A 37 17.45 -9.56 -10.31
CA PHE A 37 16.01 -9.27 -10.12
C PHE A 37 15.56 -7.94 -10.74
N VAL A 38 16.51 -7.07 -11.08
CA VAL A 38 16.21 -5.94 -11.95
C VAL A 38 16.49 -6.43 -13.38
N PRO A 39 15.48 -6.56 -14.26
CA PRO A 39 15.72 -6.96 -15.63
C PRO A 39 16.82 -6.10 -16.23
N ALA A 40 17.80 -6.72 -16.90
CA ALA A 40 18.95 -6.01 -17.49
C ALA A 40 18.51 -4.84 -18.40
N ARG A 41 17.31 -4.93 -18.99
CA ARG A 41 16.67 -3.85 -19.73
C ARG A 41 16.35 -2.62 -18.86
N LEU A 42 15.94 -2.79 -17.61
CA LEU A 42 15.63 -1.67 -16.71
C LEU A 42 16.88 -0.95 -16.25
N LEU A 43 17.93 -1.71 -15.92
CA LEU A 43 19.24 -1.14 -15.60
C LEU A 43 19.86 -0.41 -16.78
N ALA A 44 19.76 -0.99 -17.99
CA ALA A 44 20.23 -0.37 -19.21
C ALA A 44 19.41 0.90 -19.56
N GLN A 45 18.09 0.88 -19.32
CA GLN A 45 17.21 2.01 -19.58
C GLN A 45 17.38 3.11 -18.53
N ALA A 46 17.57 2.77 -17.26
CA ALA A 46 17.92 3.72 -16.20
C ALA A 46 19.31 4.35 -16.46
N ALA A 47 20.29 3.55 -16.88
CA ALA A 47 21.59 4.06 -17.28
C ALA A 47 21.55 4.96 -18.51
N ALA A 48 20.72 4.62 -19.52
CA ALA A 48 20.56 5.41 -20.74
C ALA A 48 19.87 6.75 -20.51
N THR A 49 19.00 6.85 -19.49
CA THR A 49 18.27 8.10 -19.13
C THR A 49 18.95 8.90 -18.04
N GLY A 50 20.05 8.40 -17.45
CA GLY A 50 20.71 9.03 -16.31
C GLY A 50 19.87 9.00 -15.02
N ARG A 51 18.75 8.25 -14.98
CA ARG A 51 17.86 8.09 -13.83
C ARG A 51 17.99 6.70 -13.25
N GLY A 52 18.18 6.61 -11.93
CA GLY A 52 18.00 5.37 -11.17
C GLY A 52 16.52 4.99 -11.07
N LEU A 53 16.23 3.76 -10.70
CA LEU A 53 14.87 3.31 -10.38
C LEU A 53 14.28 4.15 -9.24
N ALA A 54 13.03 4.61 -9.40
CA ALA A 54 12.34 5.46 -8.46
C ALA A 54 13.20 6.63 -7.96
N THR A 55 13.91 7.28 -8.89
CA THR A 55 14.78 8.42 -8.61
C THR A 55 14.45 9.55 -9.56
N THR A 56 14.34 10.76 -9.05
CA THR A 56 14.12 11.97 -9.85
C THR A 56 15.35 12.32 -10.70
N ALA A 57 15.22 13.26 -11.62
CA ALA A 57 16.35 13.76 -12.39
C ALA A 57 17.45 14.42 -11.52
N THR A 58 17.11 14.87 -10.32
CA THR A 58 18.03 15.48 -9.33
C THR A 58 18.66 14.47 -8.39
N GLY A 59 18.31 13.18 -8.50
CA GLY A 59 18.81 12.10 -7.66
C GLY A 59 18.00 11.86 -6.37
N ALA A 60 16.96 12.64 -6.11
CA ALA A 60 16.10 12.42 -4.95
C ALA A 60 15.23 11.19 -5.11
N PRO A 61 14.86 10.49 -4.01
CA PRO A 61 13.92 9.39 -4.06
C PRO A 61 12.56 9.81 -4.62
N MET A 62 12.03 9.04 -5.57
CA MET A 62 10.67 9.19 -6.07
C MET A 62 9.74 8.22 -5.35
N ARG A 63 8.56 8.68 -4.95
CA ARG A 63 7.61 7.89 -4.18
C ARG A 63 6.25 7.86 -4.86
N VAL A 64 5.54 6.76 -4.69
CA VAL A 64 4.16 6.61 -5.17
C VAL A 64 3.29 6.10 -4.02
N GLY A 65 2.08 6.64 -3.91
CA GLY A 65 1.13 6.21 -2.89
C GLY A 65 -0.30 6.24 -3.38
N TRP A 66 -1.15 5.39 -2.80
CA TRP A 66 -2.60 5.39 -3.03
C TRP A 66 -3.33 5.50 -1.72
N VAL A 67 -4.17 6.51 -1.62
CA VAL A 67 -5.08 6.76 -0.50
C VAL A 67 -6.50 6.51 -1.00
N TYR A 68 -7.11 5.46 -0.47
CA TYR A 68 -8.42 5.00 -0.91
C TYR A 68 -9.52 5.48 0.04
N ILE A 69 -10.52 6.19 -0.53
CA ILE A 69 -11.76 6.56 0.16
C ILE A 69 -12.87 5.56 -0.19
N PRO A 70 -13.65 5.09 0.80
CA PRO A 70 -14.75 4.16 0.53
C PRO A 70 -15.99 4.86 -0.03
N ASN A 71 -16.83 4.08 -0.66
CA ASN A 71 -18.22 4.39 -0.99
C ASN A 71 -18.42 5.49 -2.06
N GLY A 72 -17.37 5.87 -2.81
CA GLY A 72 -17.49 6.88 -3.87
C GLY A 72 -17.61 8.31 -3.39
N ALA A 73 -18.22 9.16 -4.23
CA ALA A 73 -18.42 10.57 -3.96
C ALA A 73 -19.76 11.07 -4.54
N ILE A 74 -20.24 12.23 -4.08
CA ILE A 74 -21.34 12.95 -4.70
C ILE A 74 -20.80 13.69 -5.95
N PRO A 75 -21.12 13.24 -7.18
CA PRO A 75 -20.44 13.75 -8.40
C PRO A 75 -20.52 15.26 -8.56
N ASN A 76 -21.68 15.88 -8.27
CA ASN A 76 -21.87 17.32 -8.40
C ASN A 76 -21.12 18.14 -7.34
N ALA A 77 -20.72 17.54 -6.22
CA ALA A 77 -19.92 18.20 -5.19
C ALA A 77 -18.42 17.92 -5.38
N TRP A 78 -18.05 16.82 -6.05
CA TRP A 78 -16.68 16.42 -6.30
C TRP A 78 -16.05 17.09 -7.53
N TRP A 79 -16.77 17.09 -8.68
CA TRP A 79 -16.19 17.58 -9.93
C TRP A 79 -16.24 19.09 -10.06
N PRO A 80 -15.13 19.75 -10.39
CA PRO A 80 -15.13 21.18 -10.77
C PRO A 80 -15.98 21.43 -12.00
N THR A 81 -16.52 22.62 -12.10
CA THR A 81 -17.36 23.06 -13.23
C THR A 81 -16.58 23.35 -14.52
N GLN A 82 -15.26 23.55 -14.40
CA GLN A 82 -14.36 23.85 -15.52
C GLN A 82 -13.14 22.93 -15.50
N LYS A 83 -12.72 22.52 -16.69
CA LYS A 83 -11.50 21.73 -16.95
C LYS A 83 -10.32 22.66 -17.24
N GLY A 84 -9.10 22.12 -17.26
CA GLY A 84 -7.89 22.83 -17.64
C GLY A 84 -7.07 23.33 -16.45
N LEU A 85 -6.17 24.25 -16.75
CA LEU A 85 -5.33 24.91 -15.73
C LEU A 85 -6.18 25.81 -14.83
N ASP A 86 -5.74 25.98 -13.60
CA ASP A 86 -6.39 26.85 -12.61
C ASP A 86 -7.89 26.62 -12.40
N PHE A 87 -8.33 25.38 -12.58
CA PHE A 87 -9.72 24.98 -12.37
C PHE A 87 -10.27 25.45 -11.00
N PRO A 88 -11.54 25.88 -10.93
CA PRO A 88 -12.16 26.23 -9.65
C PRO A 88 -12.31 24.96 -8.80
N LEU A 89 -11.94 25.04 -7.53
CA LEU A 89 -12.16 23.91 -6.64
C LEU A 89 -13.67 23.70 -6.41
N SER A 90 -14.10 22.47 -6.49
CA SER A 90 -15.46 22.07 -6.09
C SER A 90 -15.63 22.14 -4.58
N ARG A 91 -16.84 21.95 -4.09
CA ARG A 91 -17.16 22.01 -2.67
C ARG A 91 -16.34 20.97 -1.88
N THR A 92 -16.37 19.71 -2.28
CA THR A 92 -15.64 18.62 -1.59
C THR A 92 -14.13 18.88 -1.56
N LEU A 93 -13.58 19.53 -2.60
CA LEU A 93 -12.14 19.79 -2.73
C LEU A 93 -11.71 21.16 -2.15
N ALA A 94 -12.59 21.93 -1.51
CA ALA A 94 -12.29 23.27 -1.02
C ALA A 94 -11.09 23.33 -0.05
N SER A 95 -10.88 22.27 0.75
CA SER A 95 -9.74 22.14 1.65
C SER A 95 -8.37 22.07 0.92
N MET A 96 -8.36 21.76 -0.38
CA MET A 96 -7.15 21.68 -1.22
C MET A 96 -6.68 23.07 -1.73
N LYS A 97 -7.27 24.17 -1.26
CA LYS A 97 -7.00 25.52 -1.78
C LYS A 97 -5.51 25.86 -1.87
N ASN A 98 -4.75 25.58 -0.81
CA ASN A 98 -3.32 25.87 -0.76
C ASN A 98 -2.51 24.92 -1.65
N MET A 99 -3.05 23.75 -1.97
CA MET A 99 -2.40 22.71 -2.74
C MET A 99 -2.89 22.63 -4.19
N ARG A 100 -3.78 23.53 -4.64
CA ARG A 100 -4.36 23.51 -5.99
C ARG A 100 -3.30 23.39 -7.10
N GLY A 101 -2.21 24.14 -6.99
CA GLY A 101 -1.10 24.09 -7.95
C GLY A 101 -0.25 22.81 -7.92
N LYS A 102 -0.46 21.96 -6.92
CA LYS A 102 0.27 20.70 -6.72
C LYS A 102 -0.60 19.44 -6.88
N ILE A 103 -1.85 19.61 -7.30
CA ILE A 103 -2.77 18.51 -7.55
C ILE A 103 -3.22 18.48 -9.01
N GLN A 104 -3.53 17.29 -9.49
CA GLN A 104 -4.16 17.05 -10.78
C GLN A 104 -5.44 16.24 -10.56
N LEU A 105 -6.57 16.70 -11.10
CA LEU A 105 -7.80 15.91 -11.18
C LEU A 105 -7.83 15.11 -12.48
N VAL A 106 -8.15 13.83 -12.36
CA VAL A 106 -8.19 12.86 -13.47
C VAL A 106 -9.60 12.30 -13.59
N GLY A 107 -10.44 12.93 -14.42
CA GLY A 107 -11.80 12.48 -14.68
C GLY A 107 -11.92 11.60 -15.92
N GLY A 108 -13.06 10.93 -16.04
CA GLY A 108 -13.41 10.09 -17.18
C GLY A 108 -12.78 8.70 -17.17
N THR A 109 -12.08 8.29 -16.10
CA THR A 109 -11.52 6.94 -15.99
C THR A 109 -12.54 5.96 -15.43
N ASN A 110 -12.43 4.67 -15.82
CA ASN A 110 -13.39 3.62 -15.45
C ASN A 110 -12.70 2.42 -14.79
N LEU A 111 -13.49 1.63 -14.06
CA LEU A 111 -13.17 0.28 -13.57
C LEU A 111 -14.21 -0.71 -14.10
N GLU A 112 -14.08 -1.11 -15.36
CA GLU A 112 -15.07 -1.99 -16.01
C GLU A 112 -15.21 -3.33 -15.28
N ASN A 113 -14.11 -3.90 -14.82
CA ASN A 113 -14.08 -5.17 -14.09
C ASN A 113 -14.71 -5.10 -12.68
N ALA A 114 -15.01 -3.92 -12.15
CA ALA A 114 -15.78 -3.74 -10.92
C ALA A 114 -17.30 -3.81 -11.15
N THR A 115 -17.78 -3.68 -12.38
CA THR A 115 -19.21 -3.79 -12.70
C THR A 115 -19.76 -5.19 -12.40
N ALA A 116 -21.08 -5.29 -12.17
CA ALA A 116 -21.72 -6.55 -11.77
C ALA A 116 -21.51 -7.68 -12.79
N GLY A 117 -21.55 -7.39 -14.11
CA GLY A 117 -21.56 -8.44 -15.13
C GLY A 117 -22.68 -9.44 -14.87
N GLY A 118 -22.34 -10.72 -14.73
CA GLY A 118 -23.29 -11.79 -14.37
C GLY A 118 -23.36 -12.11 -12.87
N ASP A 119 -22.59 -11.42 -12.01
CA ASP A 119 -22.42 -11.77 -10.59
C ASP A 119 -23.51 -11.18 -9.67
N GLY A 120 -24.30 -10.21 -10.15
CA GLY A 120 -25.28 -9.47 -9.35
C GLY A 120 -24.62 -8.60 -8.29
N GLY A 121 -25.23 -8.48 -7.10
CA GLY A 121 -24.72 -7.66 -6.00
C GLY A 121 -23.28 -7.99 -5.58
N GLY A 122 -22.63 -7.04 -4.88
CA GLY A 122 -21.25 -7.18 -4.41
C GLY A 122 -20.32 -6.07 -4.92
N ASP A 123 -20.88 -4.89 -5.14
CA ASP A 123 -20.17 -3.76 -5.75
C ASP A 123 -19.03 -3.25 -4.87
N HIS A 124 -19.20 -3.23 -3.55
CA HIS A 124 -18.17 -2.80 -2.61
C HIS A 124 -16.94 -3.73 -2.63
N ALA A 125 -17.18 -5.05 -2.62
CA ALA A 125 -16.08 -6.01 -2.72
C ALA A 125 -15.33 -5.87 -4.06
N ARG A 126 -16.07 -5.69 -5.16
CA ARG A 126 -15.49 -5.48 -6.49
C ARG A 126 -14.74 -4.16 -6.59
N ALA A 127 -15.32 -3.05 -6.12
CA ALA A 127 -14.70 -1.74 -6.16
C ALA A 127 -13.32 -1.75 -5.52
N ASN A 128 -13.22 -2.27 -4.29
CA ASN A 128 -11.95 -2.30 -3.56
C ASN A 128 -10.93 -3.26 -4.21
N ALA A 129 -11.34 -4.50 -4.51
CA ALA A 129 -10.43 -5.51 -5.07
C ALA A 129 -9.90 -5.12 -6.45
N THR A 130 -10.72 -4.45 -7.27
CA THR A 130 -10.39 -4.09 -8.66
C THR A 130 -9.57 -2.81 -8.76
N PHE A 131 -9.63 -1.92 -7.75
CA PHE A 131 -9.03 -0.59 -7.82
C PHE A 131 -7.57 -0.59 -8.25
N LEU A 132 -6.72 -1.39 -7.59
CA LEU A 132 -5.29 -1.48 -7.92
C LEU A 132 -4.93 -2.68 -8.80
N THR A 133 -5.83 -3.65 -8.96
CA THR A 133 -5.56 -4.85 -9.77
C THR A 133 -6.09 -4.74 -11.20
N GLY A 134 -7.14 -3.95 -11.42
CA GLY A 134 -7.87 -3.91 -12.69
C GLY A 134 -8.53 -5.24 -13.07
N MET A 135 -8.55 -6.22 -12.18
CA MET A 135 -9.03 -7.58 -12.46
C MET A 135 -10.37 -7.82 -11.76
N ARG A 136 -11.24 -8.58 -12.42
CA ARG A 136 -12.52 -8.99 -11.81
C ARG A 136 -12.28 -9.95 -10.65
N ALA A 137 -12.84 -9.62 -9.49
CA ALA A 137 -12.84 -10.51 -8.34
C ALA A 137 -13.76 -11.72 -8.55
N VAL A 138 -13.30 -12.91 -8.16
CA VAL A 138 -14.09 -14.14 -8.27
C VAL A 138 -15.06 -14.26 -7.11
N LYS A 139 -16.38 -14.26 -7.39
CA LYS A 139 -17.43 -14.25 -6.36
C LYS A 139 -17.54 -15.55 -5.58
N ARG A 140 -17.34 -16.68 -6.22
CA ARG A 140 -17.49 -18.03 -5.63
C ARG A 140 -16.28 -18.87 -5.94
N GLY A 141 -15.85 -19.68 -4.96
CA GLY A 141 -14.67 -20.52 -5.09
C GLY A 141 -13.45 -19.94 -4.40
N ALA A 142 -12.26 -20.25 -4.91
CA ALA A 142 -11.01 -19.72 -4.37
C ALA A 142 -10.91 -18.21 -4.59
N VAL A 143 -10.34 -17.50 -3.60
CA VAL A 143 -10.04 -16.07 -3.73
C VAL A 143 -9.07 -15.87 -4.89
N LYS A 144 -9.48 -15.06 -5.88
CA LYS A 144 -8.66 -14.76 -7.06
C LYS A 144 -9.06 -13.40 -7.64
N VAL A 145 -8.08 -12.51 -7.79
CA VAL A 145 -8.27 -11.19 -8.43
C VAL A 145 -7.10 -10.82 -9.33
N GLY A 146 -5.87 -10.86 -8.84
CA GLY A 146 -4.67 -10.48 -9.59
C GLY A 146 -3.67 -9.75 -8.70
N ILE A 147 -2.45 -9.58 -9.16
CA ILE A 147 -1.45 -8.76 -8.48
C ILE A 147 -1.78 -7.27 -8.66
N SER A 148 -1.67 -6.50 -7.59
CA SER A 148 -1.93 -5.05 -7.64
C SER A 148 -0.72 -4.26 -8.13
N ILE A 149 -0.98 -3.08 -8.73
CA ILE A 149 0.07 -2.25 -9.34
C ILE A 149 1.13 -1.79 -8.34
N ASP A 150 0.76 -1.48 -7.09
CA ASP A 150 1.70 -1.14 -6.02
C ASP A 150 2.70 -2.28 -5.78
N GLN A 151 2.25 -3.53 -5.80
CA GLN A 151 3.12 -4.71 -5.64
C GLN A 151 3.95 -4.99 -6.90
N LEU A 152 3.41 -4.73 -8.09
CA LEU A 152 4.19 -4.79 -9.33
C LEU A 152 5.33 -3.77 -9.31
N ILE A 153 5.05 -2.53 -8.90
CA ILE A 153 6.07 -1.48 -8.73
C ILE A 153 7.08 -1.88 -7.66
N ALA A 154 6.64 -2.29 -6.47
CA ALA A 154 7.53 -2.69 -5.38
C ALA A 154 8.48 -3.82 -5.78
N ASN A 155 7.98 -4.81 -6.53
CA ASN A 155 8.78 -5.90 -7.07
C ASN A 155 9.78 -5.40 -8.14
N GLY A 156 9.34 -4.50 -9.02
CA GLY A 156 10.19 -3.90 -10.06
C GLY A 156 11.33 -3.04 -9.49
N LEU A 157 11.14 -2.45 -8.32
CA LEU A 157 12.17 -1.67 -7.62
C LEU A 157 13.27 -2.52 -6.98
N GLY A 158 13.08 -3.85 -6.88
CA GLY A 158 14.16 -4.78 -6.55
C GLY A 158 14.81 -4.61 -5.18
N GLY A 159 14.10 -4.07 -4.19
CA GLY A 159 14.64 -3.94 -2.83
C GLY A 159 15.65 -2.80 -2.65
N ILE A 160 15.38 -1.66 -3.26
CA ILE A 160 16.12 -0.40 -3.06
C ILE A 160 15.80 0.27 -1.72
N THR A 161 14.73 -0.14 -1.07
CA THR A 161 14.30 0.32 0.26
C THR A 161 14.17 -0.83 1.25
N ARG A 162 14.21 -0.51 2.55
CA ARG A 162 14.07 -1.49 3.63
C ARG A 162 12.72 -2.22 3.60
N LEU A 163 11.64 -1.49 3.37
CA LEU A 163 10.32 -2.04 3.12
C LEU A 163 10.00 -1.91 1.64
N PRO A 164 9.67 -3.00 0.93
CA PRO A 164 9.29 -2.92 -0.49
C PRO A 164 8.08 -2.03 -0.70
N SER A 165 7.11 -2.14 0.21
CA SER A 165 5.86 -1.40 0.26
C SER A 165 5.37 -1.29 1.71
N LEU A 166 4.41 -0.38 1.93
CA LEU A 166 3.75 -0.17 3.22
C LEU A 166 2.24 -0.11 2.99
N GLU A 167 1.54 -1.10 3.51
CA GLU A 167 0.09 -1.20 3.43
C GLU A 167 -0.53 -0.77 4.76
N LEU A 168 -1.41 0.24 4.74
CA LEU A 168 -2.05 0.84 5.92
C LEU A 168 -3.57 0.78 5.80
N SER A 169 -4.25 0.64 6.94
CA SER A 169 -5.71 0.78 7.02
C SER A 169 -6.12 1.33 8.38
N CYS A 170 -7.29 1.98 8.42
CA CYS A 170 -7.97 2.33 9.68
C CYS A 170 -9.12 1.39 10.02
N ASP A 171 -9.20 0.25 9.36
CA ASP A 171 -10.15 -0.82 9.66
C ASP A 171 -9.47 -2.16 9.85
N ASP A 172 -9.87 -2.86 10.91
CA ASP A 172 -9.48 -4.24 11.14
C ASP A 172 -10.07 -5.17 10.08
N VAL A 173 -9.28 -6.17 9.68
CA VAL A 173 -9.77 -7.25 8.83
C VAL A 173 -10.82 -8.05 9.60
N ARG A 174 -12.05 -8.09 9.10
CA ARG A 174 -13.09 -8.92 9.68
C ARG A 174 -12.74 -10.41 9.53
N LYS A 175 -12.91 -11.16 10.61
CA LYS A 175 -12.67 -12.61 10.64
C LYS A 175 -13.75 -13.45 9.93
N SER A 176 -14.73 -12.80 9.26
CA SER A 176 -15.75 -13.47 8.46
C SER A 176 -15.18 -13.98 7.15
N THR A 177 -15.63 -15.13 6.68
CA THR A 177 -15.21 -15.69 5.40
C THR A 177 -15.94 -15.06 4.20
N THR A 178 -17.15 -14.54 4.43
CA THR A 178 -18.04 -14.01 3.39
C THR A 178 -18.54 -12.63 3.79
N CYS A 179 -18.37 -11.68 2.90
CA CYS A 179 -18.84 -10.30 3.02
C CYS A 179 -19.78 -9.97 1.86
N ASP A 180 -19.87 -8.73 1.49
CA ASP A 180 -20.73 -8.15 0.45
C ASP A 180 -21.28 -9.13 -0.58
N SER A 181 -22.56 -9.49 -0.44
CA SER A 181 -23.33 -10.32 -1.36
C SER A 181 -22.69 -11.66 -1.73
N GLY A 182 -21.87 -12.23 -0.83
CA GLY A 182 -21.23 -13.54 -1.00
C GLY A 182 -19.82 -13.49 -1.60
N TYR A 183 -19.21 -12.33 -1.73
CA TYR A 183 -17.77 -12.22 -1.99
C TYR A 183 -16.96 -12.52 -0.73
N ALA A 184 -15.76 -13.01 -0.90
CA ALA A 184 -14.82 -13.18 0.22
C ALA A 184 -14.45 -11.83 0.83
N CYS A 185 -14.37 -11.75 2.16
CA CYS A 185 -14.01 -10.52 2.87
C CYS A 185 -12.61 -9.99 2.50
N ALA A 186 -11.72 -10.87 2.04
CA ALA A 186 -10.42 -10.47 1.53
C ALA A 186 -10.50 -9.39 0.44
N TYR A 187 -11.53 -9.40 -0.39
CA TYR A 187 -11.72 -8.40 -1.44
C TYR A 187 -12.12 -7.03 -0.91
N GLN A 188 -12.89 -6.99 0.17
CA GLN A 188 -13.45 -5.75 0.72
C GLN A 188 -12.48 -5.01 1.64
N TYR A 189 -11.50 -5.74 2.23
CA TYR A 189 -10.60 -5.20 3.26
C TYR A 189 -9.14 -5.13 2.84
N ASN A 190 -8.77 -5.62 1.66
CA ASN A 190 -7.40 -5.53 1.16
C ASN A 190 -7.36 -4.82 -0.18
N LEU A 191 -6.65 -3.70 -0.21
CA LEU A 191 -6.44 -2.92 -1.42
C LEU A 191 -5.30 -3.51 -2.27
N SER A 192 -4.25 -4.00 -1.60
CA SER A 192 -3.03 -4.50 -2.21
C SER A 192 -3.01 -6.03 -2.27
N TRP A 193 -2.47 -6.57 -3.36
CA TRP A 193 -2.42 -8.02 -3.62
C TRP A 193 -1.03 -8.43 -4.11
N LYS A 194 -0.36 -9.31 -3.36
CA LYS A 194 0.96 -9.81 -3.67
C LYS A 194 0.97 -10.76 -4.86
N SER A 195 -0.10 -11.50 -5.04
CA SER A 195 -0.34 -12.42 -6.15
C SER A 195 -1.84 -12.50 -6.46
N GLU A 196 -2.23 -13.31 -7.43
CA GLU A 196 -3.62 -13.49 -7.82
C GLU A 196 -4.58 -13.83 -6.66
N SER A 197 -4.08 -14.47 -5.60
CA SER A 197 -4.89 -14.99 -4.50
C SER A 197 -4.39 -14.64 -3.10
N VAL A 198 -3.28 -13.91 -3.01
CA VAL A 198 -2.67 -13.55 -1.72
C VAL A 198 -2.77 -12.04 -1.51
N PRO A 199 -3.67 -11.59 -0.62
CA PRO A 199 -3.73 -10.17 -0.26
C PRO A 199 -2.52 -9.77 0.58
N MET A 200 -2.17 -8.48 0.52
CA MET A 200 -1.28 -7.85 1.48
C MET A 200 -2.11 -7.34 2.66
N SER A 201 -1.89 -7.92 3.82
CA SER A 201 -2.58 -7.47 5.04
C SER A 201 -2.11 -6.07 5.42
N ALA A 202 -3.04 -5.12 5.42
CA ALA A 202 -2.75 -3.77 5.86
C ALA A 202 -2.52 -3.73 7.37
N GLU A 203 -1.55 -2.92 7.80
CA GLU A 203 -1.31 -2.66 9.22
C GLU A 203 -2.31 -1.61 9.71
N VAL A 204 -3.00 -1.93 10.79
CA VAL A 204 -4.05 -1.08 11.38
C VAL A 204 -3.61 -0.45 12.70
N ASN A 205 -2.55 -0.94 13.32
CA ASN A 205 -2.11 -0.46 14.62
C ASN A 205 -0.96 0.55 14.47
N PRO A 206 -1.17 1.85 14.80
CA PRO A 206 -0.15 2.88 14.64
C PRO A 206 1.18 2.55 15.33
N ARG A 207 1.13 1.91 16.50
CA ARG A 207 2.33 1.49 17.22
C ARG A 207 3.08 0.42 16.43
N GLN A 208 2.39 -0.57 15.87
CA GLN A 208 3.03 -1.61 15.06
C GLN A 208 3.61 -1.03 13.77
N VAL A 209 2.93 -0.07 13.14
CA VAL A 209 3.49 0.69 12.00
C VAL A 209 4.77 1.40 12.41
N PHE A 210 4.75 2.13 13.54
CA PHE A 210 5.94 2.82 14.05
C PHE A 210 7.10 1.84 14.33
N GLU A 211 6.82 0.74 15.02
CA GLU A 211 7.81 -0.29 15.33
C GLU A 211 8.37 -0.96 14.07
N LYS A 212 7.52 -1.17 13.05
CA LYS A 212 7.93 -1.68 11.73
C LYS A 212 8.86 -0.70 11.01
N LEU A 213 8.60 0.61 11.13
CA LEU A 213 9.40 1.66 10.50
C LEU A 213 10.70 1.97 11.25
N PHE A 214 10.67 2.02 12.58
CA PHE A 214 11.73 2.61 13.38
C PHE A 214 12.28 1.70 14.49
N GLY A 215 11.75 0.47 14.60
CA GLY A 215 12.12 -0.48 15.65
C GLY A 215 11.44 -0.20 17.00
N VAL A 216 11.70 -1.07 17.97
CA VAL A 216 11.12 -1.05 19.31
C VAL A 216 12.13 -0.52 20.32
N GLY A 217 11.81 0.52 21.03
CA GLY A 217 12.65 1.11 22.11
C GLY A 217 12.33 2.57 22.36
N ALA A 218 12.74 3.09 23.50
CA ALA A 218 12.49 4.46 23.92
C ALA A 218 13.34 5.50 23.15
N ASN A 219 14.49 5.08 22.63
CA ASN A 219 15.41 5.93 21.89
C ASN A 219 16.04 5.16 20.71
N THR A 220 16.73 5.87 19.82
CA THR A 220 17.32 5.31 18.59
C THR A 220 18.32 4.19 18.90
N ALA A 221 19.16 4.32 19.93
CA ALA A 221 20.16 3.31 20.27
C ALA A 221 19.49 2.00 20.75
N GLU A 222 18.48 2.12 21.60
CA GLU A 222 17.70 0.97 22.06
C GLU A 222 16.91 0.32 20.92
N ARG A 223 16.28 1.12 20.06
CA ARG A 223 15.58 0.62 18.86
C ARG A 223 16.52 -0.16 17.96
N GLN A 224 17.73 0.35 17.70
CA GLN A 224 18.74 -0.32 16.89
C GLN A 224 19.21 -1.63 17.56
N HIS A 225 19.44 -1.63 18.86
CA HIS A 225 19.83 -2.83 19.59
C HIS A 225 18.75 -3.91 19.53
N ASN A 226 17.51 -3.56 19.86
CA ASN A 226 16.37 -4.48 19.83
C ASN A 226 16.08 -5.00 18.41
N PHE A 227 16.26 -4.17 17.39
CA PHE A 227 16.14 -4.59 15.99
C PHE A 227 17.18 -5.66 15.64
N GLN A 228 18.44 -5.48 16.01
CA GLN A 228 19.49 -6.47 15.77
C GLN A 228 19.25 -7.79 16.53
N GLN A 229 18.79 -7.73 17.77
CA GLN A 229 18.43 -8.92 18.55
C GLN A 229 17.26 -9.69 17.91
N ARG A 230 16.20 -8.97 17.50
CA ARG A 230 15.05 -9.58 16.83
C ARG A 230 15.44 -10.21 15.51
N LEU A 231 16.24 -9.52 14.70
CA LEU A 231 16.75 -10.03 13.43
C LEU A 231 17.53 -11.34 13.61
N ALA A 232 18.38 -11.41 14.63
CA ALA A 232 19.12 -12.62 14.96
C ALA A 232 18.20 -13.77 15.41
N ALA A 233 17.17 -13.46 16.22
CA ALA A 233 16.20 -14.44 16.68
C ALA A 233 15.33 -14.97 15.51
N ASP A 234 14.82 -14.09 14.67
CA ASP A 234 14.01 -14.45 13.50
C ASP A 234 14.81 -15.32 12.52
N ARG A 235 16.10 -15.01 12.33
CA ARG A 235 16.98 -15.82 11.51
C ARG A 235 17.20 -17.22 12.10
N SER A 236 17.43 -17.32 13.40
CA SER A 236 17.58 -18.60 14.08
C SER A 236 16.31 -19.47 13.96
N LEU A 237 15.13 -18.85 14.10
CA LEU A 237 13.86 -19.52 13.93
C LEU A 237 13.65 -20.00 12.50
N LEU A 238 13.97 -19.16 11.50
CA LEU A 238 13.84 -19.53 10.09
C LEU A 238 14.77 -20.70 9.74
N ASP A 239 16.01 -20.68 10.19
CA ASP A 239 16.97 -21.76 9.97
C ASP A 239 16.45 -23.08 10.55
N PHE A 240 15.85 -23.05 11.76
CA PHE A 240 15.25 -24.21 12.40
C PHE A 240 14.06 -24.77 11.58
N VAL A 241 13.14 -23.91 11.16
CA VAL A 241 11.96 -24.32 10.39
C VAL A 241 12.34 -24.85 9.01
N MET A 242 13.32 -24.25 8.36
CA MET A 242 13.84 -24.71 7.06
C MET A 242 14.51 -26.08 7.15
N GLU A 243 15.21 -26.37 8.24
CA GLU A 243 15.80 -27.70 8.49
C GLU A 243 14.72 -28.75 8.65
N ASP A 244 13.70 -28.48 9.46
CA ASP A 244 12.57 -29.42 9.69
C ASP A 244 11.77 -29.66 8.41
N ALA A 245 11.49 -28.64 7.63
CA ALA A 245 10.78 -28.77 6.36
C ALA A 245 11.56 -29.65 5.35
N ARG A 246 12.89 -29.57 5.33
CA ARG A 246 13.73 -30.44 4.48
C ARG A 246 13.68 -31.90 4.92
N LYS A 247 13.75 -32.15 6.23
CA LYS A 247 13.63 -33.51 6.77
C LYS A 247 12.28 -34.14 6.39
N LEU A 248 11.22 -33.34 6.51
CA LEU A 248 9.85 -33.77 6.18
C LEU A 248 9.71 -34.08 4.67
N ASN A 249 10.32 -33.29 3.78
CA ASN A 249 10.21 -33.46 2.33
C ASN A 249 10.66 -34.85 1.84
N HIS A 250 11.66 -35.45 2.53
CA HIS A 250 12.14 -36.80 2.20
C HIS A 250 11.16 -37.92 2.57
N GLN A 251 10.19 -37.63 3.45
CA GLN A 251 9.23 -38.61 3.99
C GLN A 251 7.84 -38.52 3.33
N LEU A 252 7.56 -37.47 2.56
CA LEU A 252 6.23 -37.18 2.03
C LEU A 252 5.97 -37.84 0.68
N ALA A 253 4.70 -38.23 0.46
CA ALA A 253 4.19 -38.62 -0.85
C ALA A 253 4.09 -37.40 -1.79
N ARG A 254 3.96 -37.66 -3.11
CA ARG A 254 4.01 -36.62 -4.16
C ARG A 254 3.05 -35.44 -3.91
N HIS A 255 1.79 -35.71 -3.58
CA HIS A 255 0.78 -34.68 -3.35
C HIS A 255 1.09 -33.79 -2.14
N ASP A 256 1.64 -34.37 -1.07
CA ASP A 256 2.01 -33.60 0.12
C ASP A 256 3.31 -32.81 -0.07
N ARG A 257 4.19 -33.23 -1.00
CA ARG A 257 5.33 -32.42 -1.44
C ARG A 257 4.92 -31.13 -2.13
N GLU A 258 3.85 -31.17 -2.94
CA GLU A 258 3.30 -29.95 -3.58
C GLU A 258 2.80 -28.93 -2.55
N LYS A 259 2.16 -29.38 -1.47
CA LYS A 259 1.78 -28.53 -0.34
C LYS A 259 2.99 -27.99 0.42
N LEU A 260 3.99 -28.84 0.63
CA LEU A 260 5.24 -28.42 1.27
C LEU A 260 6.00 -27.42 0.42
N ASP A 261 5.98 -27.53 -0.90
CA ASP A 261 6.61 -26.54 -1.81
C ASP A 261 5.93 -25.18 -1.73
N GLN A 262 4.61 -25.11 -1.57
CA GLN A 262 3.89 -23.87 -1.29
C GLN A 262 4.30 -23.26 0.05
N TYR A 263 4.43 -24.06 1.08
CA TYR A 263 4.94 -23.64 2.38
C TYR A 263 6.39 -23.15 2.30
N LEU A 264 7.26 -23.86 1.61
CA LEU A 264 8.66 -23.48 1.39
C LEU A 264 8.77 -22.16 0.59
N THR A 265 7.84 -21.90 -0.33
CA THR A 265 7.77 -20.63 -1.05
C THR A 265 7.47 -19.47 -0.09
N SER A 266 6.54 -19.68 0.85
CA SER A 266 6.26 -18.69 1.90
C SER A 266 7.46 -18.45 2.83
N LEU A 267 8.22 -19.51 3.15
CA LEU A 267 9.47 -19.38 3.94
C LEU A 267 10.57 -18.60 3.19
N ARG A 268 10.69 -18.78 1.88
CA ARG A 268 11.63 -17.98 1.04
C ARG A 268 11.29 -16.49 1.07
N ASP A 269 10.01 -16.14 1.12
CA ASP A 269 9.57 -14.76 1.29
C ASP A 269 10.00 -14.17 2.65
N ILE A 270 9.95 -14.98 3.71
CA ILE A 270 10.46 -14.58 5.03
C ILE A 270 11.97 -14.41 4.98
N GLU A 271 12.67 -15.34 4.36
CA GLU A 271 14.13 -15.26 4.17
C GLU A 271 14.53 -13.99 3.41
N ALA A 272 13.85 -13.67 2.30
CA ALA A 272 14.11 -12.47 1.52
C ALA A 272 13.86 -11.18 2.33
N ARG A 273 12.87 -11.17 3.22
CA ARG A 273 12.63 -10.04 4.14
C ARG A 273 13.72 -9.90 5.19
N LEU A 274 14.21 -11.00 5.75
CA LEU A 274 15.30 -10.99 6.72
C LEU A 274 16.61 -10.53 6.07
N GLN A 275 16.95 -11.06 4.89
CA GLN A 275 18.12 -10.63 4.12
C GLN A 275 18.09 -9.13 3.80
N ARG A 276 16.90 -8.61 3.43
CA ARG A 276 16.70 -7.18 3.20
C ARG A 276 16.91 -6.37 4.48
N SER A 277 16.34 -6.81 5.60
CA SER A 277 16.54 -6.18 6.90
C SER A 277 18.00 -6.17 7.33
N GLU A 278 18.76 -7.24 7.04
CA GLU A 278 20.21 -7.30 7.26
C GLU A 278 20.98 -6.33 6.34
N LYS A 279 20.59 -6.25 5.06
CA LYS A 279 21.23 -5.34 4.09
C LYS A 279 21.13 -3.89 4.54
N PHE A 280 19.98 -3.48 5.05
CA PHE A 280 19.76 -2.12 5.53
C PHE A 280 20.26 -1.89 6.97
N GLY A 281 20.56 -2.93 7.75
CA GLY A 281 21.26 -3.00 9.03
C GLY A 281 21.11 -1.87 10.06
N LYS A 282 20.79 -0.66 9.59
CA LYS A 282 20.59 0.55 10.40
C LYS A 282 19.18 1.09 10.21
N LEU A 283 18.50 1.30 11.32
CA LEU A 283 17.18 1.96 11.33
C LEU A 283 17.34 3.46 11.08
N PRO A 284 16.32 4.12 10.48
CA PRO A 284 16.29 5.56 10.40
C PRO A 284 16.38 6.20 11.79
N ASP A 285 17.19 7.26 11.91
CA ASP A 285 17.25 8.05 13.12
C ASP A 285 16.12 9.08 13.07
N VAL A 286 15.12 8.90 13.91
CA VAL A 286 13.99 9.81 14.02
C VAL A 286 13.81 10.20 15.48
N ASP A 287 13.85 11.49 15.72
CA ASP A 287 13.48 12.10 17.00
C ASP A 287 11.95 12.22 17.08
N ALA A 288 11.29 11.07 17.12
CA ALA A 288 9.84 10.98 17.23
C ALA A 288 9.47 10.07 18.41
N PRO A 289 8.57 10.50 19.28
CA PRO A 289 8.08 9.64 20.35
C PRO A 289 7.34 8.42 19.76
N THR A 290 7.53 7.27 20.38
CA THR A 290 6.72 6.10 20.07
C THR A 290 5.26 6.42 20.40
N PRO A 291 4.30 6.20 19.49
CA PRO A 291 2.88 6.41 19.79
C PRO A 291 2.46 5.65 21.05
N ASP A 292 1.81 6.33 21.98
CA ASP A 292 1.50 5.79 23.30
C ASP A 292 0.41 4.74 23.27
N ALA A 293 -0.59 4.94 22.44
CA ALA A 293 -1.70 4.01 22.24
C ALA A 293 -1.65 3.32 20.89
N SER A 294 -2.16 2.08 20.82
CA SER A 294 -2.30 1.38 19.55
C SER A 294 -3.29 2.10 18.61
N ILE A 295 -4.48 2.43 19.10
CA ILE A 295 -5.52 3.16 18.35
C ILE A 295 -6.05 4.28 19.25
N PRO A 296 -6.04 5.54 18.82
CA PRO A 296 -6.54 6.65 19.61
C PRO A 296 -8.00 6.48 20.05
N ARG A 297 -8.29 6.83 21.31
CA ARG A 297 -9.63 6.75 21.88
C ARG A 297 -10.04 8.07 22.49
N ASN A 298 -11.35 8.32 22.51
CA ASN A 298 -11.98 9.40 23.24
C ASN A 298 -12.08 9.05 24.74
N GLU A 299 -12.45 10.02 25.58
CA GLU A 299 -12.64 9.83 27.02
C GLU A 299 -13.69 8.75 27.35
N ASP A 300 -14.72 8.60 26.51
CA ASP A 300 -15.76 7.58 26.64
C ASP A 300 -15.32 6.16 26.16
N GLY A 301 -14.05 6.01 25.76
CA GLY A 301 -13.49 4.76 25.26
C GLY A 301 -13.78 4.46 23.80
N SER A 302 -14.61 5.26 23.11
CA SER A 302 -14.86 5.13 21.68
C SER A 302 -13.61 5.47 20.85
N GLN A 303 -13.52 4.97 19.61
CA GLN A 303 -12.40 5.27 18.73
C GLN A 303 -12.39 6.76 18.33
N ASN A 304 -11.29 7.47 18.57
CA ASN A 304 -11.07 8.80 18.03
C ASN A 304 -10.58 8.69 16.58
N PHE A 305 -11.54 8.58 15.66
CA PHE A 305 -11.25 8.32 14.26
C PHE A 305 -10.46 9.45 13.57
N PRO A 306 -10.72 10.74 13.80
CA PRO A 306 -9.87 11.82 13.29
C PRO A 306 -8.40 11.66 13.69
N ALA A 307 -8.11 11.50 14.98
CA ALA A 307 -6.75 11.34 15.47
C ALA A 307 -6.11 10.04 14.96
N TYR A 308 -6.90 9.00 14.75
CA TYR A 308 -6.41 7.75 14.16
C TYR A 308 -5.99 7.93 12.71
N LEU A 309 -6.77 8.62 11.88
CA LEU A 309 -6.38 8.97 10.51
C LEU A 309 -5.12 9.83 10.50
N ASP A 310 -5.06 10.85 11.35
CA ASP A 310 -3.93 11.78 11.41
C ASP A 310 -2.62 11.06 11.73
N ILE A 311 -2.61 10.18 12.77
CA ILE A 311 -1.39 9.44 13.12
C ILE A 311 -0.97 8.45 12.02
N MET A 312 -1.91 7.82 11.31
CA MET A 312 -1.59 6.92 10.20
C MET A 312 -1.04 7.67 8.99
N TYR A 313 -1.57 8.84 8.68
CA TYR A 313 -0.99 9.75 7.68
C TYR A 313 0.41 10.21 8.07
N ASP A 314 0.62 10.55 9.35
CA ASP A 314 1.92 10.96 9.86
C ASP A 314 2.97 9.85 9.70
N LEU A 315 2.59 8.61 10.00
CA LEU A 315 3.47 7.45 9.83
C LEU A 315 3.78 7.19 8.35
N MET A 316 2.82 7.38 7.45
CA MET A 316 3.05 7.30 6.00
C MET A 316 4.01 8.41 5.54
N ALA A 317 3.84 9.65 6.03
CA ALA A 317 4.73 10.76 5.71
C ALA A 317 6.16 10.50 6.19
N MET A 318 6.33 10.02 7.42
CA MET A 318 7.63 9.64 7.99
C MET A 318 8.28 8.48 7.20
N ALA A 319 7.50 7.50 6.75
CA ALA A 319 8.01 6.41 5.93
C ALA A 319 8.60 6.91 4.60
N PHE A 320 7.97 7.90 3.98
CA PHE A 320 8.45 8.55 2.77
C PHE A 320 9.66 9.46 3.03
N GLN A 321 9.60 10.29 4.09
CA GLN A 321 10.69 11.19 4.45
C GLN A 321 12.01 10.45 4.73
N THR A 322 11.92 9.31 5.43
CA THR A 322 13.09 8.50 5.81
C THR A 322 13.53 7.50 4.73
N ASP A 323 12.86 7.50 3.56
CA ASP A 323 13.06 6.53 2.48
C ASP A 323 12.96 5.05 2.97
N ALA A 324 12.18 4.82 4.03
CA ALA A 324 11.92 3.46 4.53
C ALA A 324 11.15 2.62 3.49
N THR A 325 10.29 3.27 2.72
CA THR A 325 9.64 2.72 1.52
C THR A 325 9.41 3.83 0.49
N ARG A 326 9.24 3.44 -0.78
CA ARG A 326 8.85 4.33 -1.89
C ARG A 326 7.48 4.00 -2.45
N VAL A 327 6.82 2.98 -1.90
CA VAL A 327 5.49 2.54 -2.33
C VAL A 327 4.61 2.36 -1.10
N ALA A 328 3.43 3.01 -1.07
CA ALA A 328 2.50 2.85 0.04
C ALA A 328 1.04 2.85 -0.43
N THR A 329 0.19 2.13 0.29
CA THR A 329 -1.26 2.16 0.14
C THR A 329 -1.92 2.45 1.49
N PHE A 330 -2.99 3.24 1.47
CA PHE A 330 -3.74 3.55 2.68
C PHE A 330 -5.24 3.48 2.42
N LEU A 331 -5.88 2.46 2.98
CA LEU A 331 -7.34 2.30 3.01
C LEU A 331 -7.90 3.05 4.20
N LEU A 332 -8.52 4.21 3.99
CA LEU A 332 -9.00 5.08 5.07
C LEU A 332 -10.13 4.43 5.88
N ASN A 333 -10.98 3.68 5.22
CA ASN A 333 -12.07 2.90 5.79
C ASN A 333 -12.49 1.82 4.77
N GLY A 334 -13.02 0.68 5.24
CA GLY A 334 -13.47 -0.40 4.35
C GLY A 334 -14.69 -0.01 3.53
N GLU A 335 -14.78 -0.54 2.33
CA GLU A 335 -15.93 -0.38 1.45
C GLU A 335 -17.21 -0.94 2.07
N GLY A 336 -18.33 -0.24 1.90
CA GLY A 336 -19.64 -0.65 2.40
C GLY A 336 -19.80 -0.58 3.92
N LEU A 337 -18.83 0.00 4.66
CA LEU A 337 -18.89 0.07 6.12
C LEU A 337 -19.80 1.20 6.61
N GLN A 338 -20.48 0.90 7.71
CA GLN A 338 -21.42 1.79 8.40
C GLN A 338 -20.70 2.61 9.50
N ARG A 339 -19.54 3.21 9.16
CA ARG A 339 -18.84 4.07 10.13
C ARG A 339 -19.60 5.38 10.33
N PRO A 340 -20.04 5.73 11.54
CA PRO A 340 -20.59 7.04 11.84
C PRO A 340 -19.46 8.08 12.00
N HIS A 341 -19.81 9.34 11.79
CA HIS A 341 -18.90 10.49 11.92
C HIS A 341 -19.45 11.56 12.89
N PRO A 342 -19.63 11.23 14.17
CA PRO A 342 -20.23 12.14 15.15
C PRO A 342 -19.44 13.44 15.33
N HIS A 343 -18.13 13.42 15.12
CA HIS A 343 -17.23 14.58 15.20
C HIS A 343 -17.54 15.66 14.16
N ILE A 344 -18.28 15.33 13.09
CA ILE A 344 -18.81 16.30 12.11
C ILE A 344 -20.35 16.35 12.13
N GLY A 345 -20.98 15.82 13.18
CA GLY A 345 -22.44 15.82 13.36
C GLY A 345 -23.19 14.88 12.41
N VAL A 346 -22.58 13.77 12.02
CA VAL A 346 -23.21 12.68 11.24
C VAL A 346 -23.18 11.42 12.09
N SER A 347 -24.34 11.04 12.65
CA SER A 347 -24.48 9.86 13.51
C SER A 347 -24.85 8.60 12.72
N GLU A 348 -25.36 8.76 11.52
CA GLU A 348 -25.68 7.65 10.62
C GLU A 348 -24.42 7.04 10.04
N GLY A 349 -24.53 5.77 9.62
CA GLY A 349 -23.44 5.09 8.95
C GLY A 349 -23.11 5.71 7.59
N HIS A 350 -21.80 5.81 7.26
CA HIS A 350 -21.37 6.40 5.98
C HIS A 350 -22.05 5.74 4.78
N HIS A 351 -22.05 4.41 4.69
CA HIS A 351 -22.67 3.67 3.61
C HIS A 351 -24.20 3.95 3.52
N ASP A 352 -24.89 4.04 4.66
CA ASP A 352 -26.32 4.39 4.65
C ASP A 352 -26.58 5.81 4.11
N CYS A 353 -25.69 6.77 4.42
CA CYS A 353 -25.78 8.13 3.87
C CYS A 353 -25.58 8.15 2.36
N THR A 354 -24.69 7.31 1.79
CA THR A 354 -24.46 7.26 0.33
C THR A 354 -25.69 6.77 -0.42
N HIS A 355 -26.53 5.90 0.16
CA HIS A 355 -27.82 5.53 -0.39
C HIS A 355 -28.87 6.63 -0.14
N HIS A 356 -28.62 7.80 -0.70
CA HIS A 356 -29.42 8.99 -0.44
C HIS A 356 -30.74 9.03 -1.20
N PHE A 357 -30.91 8.28 -2.29
CA PHE A 357 -32.13 8.28 -3.10
C PHE A 357 -32.69 9.69 -3.39
N ASN A 358 -31.81 10.65 -3.65
CA ASN A 358 -32.04 12.07 -3.84
C ASN A 358 -32.61 12.81 -2.59
N ASN A 359 -32.48 12.23 -1.40
CA ASN A 359 -32.79 12.94 -0.15
C ASN A 359 -31.73 14.01 0.12
N PRO A 360 -32.08 15.32 0.17
CA PRO A 360 -31.10 16.40 0.33
C PRO A 360 -30.30 16.32 1.65
N GLU A 361 -30.92 15.84 2.73
CA GLU A 361 -30.26 15.71 4.02
C GLU A 361 -29.15 14.62 3.97
N LYS A 362 -29.44 13.46 3.38
CA LYS A 362 -28.45 12.40 3.19
C LYS A 362 -27.32 12.85 2.26
N ILE A 363 -27.64 13.56 1.16
CA ILE A 363 -26.64 14.16 0.26
C ILE A 363 -25.72 15.08 1.05
N GLU A 364 -26.29 15.99 1.86
CA GLU A 364 -25.50 16.92 2.67
C GLU A 364 -24.59 16.19 3.68
N LYS A 365 -25.09 15.16 4.36
CA LYS A 365 -24.31 14.31 5.27
C LYS A 365 -23.17 13.61 4.54
N THR A 366 -23.42 13.06 3.35
CA THR A 366 -22.39 12.41 2.52
C THR A 366 -21.31 13.40 2.11
N ILE A 367 -21.68 14.59 1.63
CA ILE A 367 -20.71 15.64 1.26
C ILE A 367 -19.85 16.04 2.48
N ARG A 368 -20.44 16.20 3.67
CA ARG A 368 -19.68 16.52 4.90
C ARG A 368 -18.67 15.42 5.27
N ILE A 369 -19.00 14.15 5.03
CA ILE A 369 -18.06 13.04 5.22
C ILE A 369 -16.92 13.13 4.19
N GLU A 370 -17.24 13.41 2.94
CA GLU A 370 -16.23 13.60 1.88
C GLU A 370 -15.32 14.80 2.18
N GLU A 371 -15.88 15.93 2.61
CA GLU A 371 -15.14 17.12 3.06
C GLU A 371 -14.18 16.79 4.22
N PHE A 372 -14.61 15.96 5.16
CA PHE A 372 -13.74 15.49 6.25
C PHE A 372 -12.56 14.68 5.73
N TYR A 373 -12.78 13.69 4.86
CA TYR A 373 -11.71 12.89 4.30
C TYR A 373 -10.74 13.72 3.42
N THR A 374 -11.26 14.60 2.57
CA THR A 374 -10.43 15.48 1.73
C THR A 374 -9.62 16.46 2.55
N GLN A 375 -10.16 16.97 3.66
CA GLN A 375 -9.44 17.83 4.60
C GLN A 375 -8.24 17.11 5.22
N ARG A 376 -8.41 15.83 5.66
CA ARG A 376 -7.29 15.05 6.21
C ARG A 376 -6.22 14.76 5.15
N PHE A 377 -6.65 14.45 3.94
CA PHE A 377 -5.71 14.28 2.83
C PHE A 377 -4.98 15.59 2.48
N ALA A 378 -5.68 16.74 2.47
CA ALA A 378 -5.06 18.04 2.26
C ALA A 378 -3.95 18.31 3.30
N GLN A 379 -4.23 18.07 4.58
CA GLN A 379 -3.24 18.21 5.66
C GLN A 379 -2.04 17.28 5.47
N PHE A 380 -2.27 16.05 5.03
CA PHE A 380 -1.19 15.09 4.73
C PHE A 380 -0.29 15.60 3.59
N ILE A 381 -0.85 16.04 2.46
CA ILE A 381 -0.04 16.53 1.34
C ILE A 381 0.63 17.88 1.67
N GLU A 382 0.01 18.76 2.45
CA GLU A 382 0.64 19.97 2.99
C GLU A 382 1.83 19.59 3.88
N LYS A 383 1.70 18.57 4.73
CA LYS A 383 2.82 18.08 5.54
C LYS A 383 3.97 17.57 4.66
N LEU A 384 3.69 16.75 3.64
CA LEU A 384 4.71 16.30 2.69
C LEU A 384 5.37 17.47 1.95
N ASP A 385 4.62 18.55 1.70
CA ASP A 385 5.13 19.75 1.03
C ASP A 385 6.05 20.58 1.92
N THR A 386 5.87 20.56 3.24
CA THR A 386 6.79 21.22 4.17
C THR A 386 8.08 20.42 4.41
N MET A 387 8.03 19.10 4.24
CA MET A 387 9.19 18.23 4.43
C MET A 387 10.20 18.40 3.31
N LYS A 388 11.48 18.64 3.65
CA LYS A 388 12.55 18.75 2.66
C LYS A 388 13.12 17.39 2.30
N ASP A 389 13.32 17.18 1.01
CA ASP A 389 13.99 16.03 0.45
C ASP A 389 15.47 16.30 0.20
N THR A 390 16.22 15.28 -0.23
CA THR A 390 17.67 15.31 -0.45
C THR A 390 18.13 16.31 -1.49
N ASP A 391 17.25 16.71 -2.42
CA ASP A 391 17.51 17.70 -3.48
C ASP A 391 17.03 19.13 -3.12
N GLY A 392 16.55 19.34 -1.88
CA GLY A 392 16.04 20.60 -1.38
C GLY A 392 14.60 20.94 -1.79
N ARG A 393 13.98 20.13 -2.67
CA ARG A 393 12.55 20.20 -2.99
C ARG A 393 11.72 19.65 -1.82
N SER A 394 10.40 19.74 -1.93
CA SER A 394 9.55 19.07 -0.96
C SER A 394 9.47 17.56 -1.25
N VAL A 395 9.17 16.77 -0.21
CA VAL A 395 8.87 15.33 -0.38
C VAL A 395 7.66 15.16 -1.32
N LEU A 396 6.68 16.07 -1.26
CA LEU A 396 5.54 16.05 -2.17
C LEU A 396 5.95 16.27 -3.62
N ASP A 397 6.84 17.22 -3.91
CA ASP A 397 7.31 17.50 -5.28
C ASP A 397 7.96 16.25 -5.91
N ASN A 398 8.62 15.41 -5.08
CA ASN A 398 9.26 14.17 -5.50
C ASN A 398 8.33 12.93 -5.34
N SER A 399 7.04 13.14 -5.14
CA SER A 399 6.05 12.07 -4.95
C SER A 399 4.91 12.16 -5.97
N LEU A 400 4.18 11.04 -6.11
CA LEU A 400 2.92 10.94 -6.84
C LEU A 400 1.91 10.22 -5.93
N ILE A 401 1.02 10.98 -5.30
CA ILE A 401 0.05 10.46 -4.33
C ILE A 401 -1.35 10.50 -4.92
N VAL A 402 -1.90 9.34 -5.20
CA VAL A 402 -3.27 9.19 -5.67
C VAL A 402 -4.23 9.23 -4.48
N TYR A 403 -5.34 9.94 -4.63
CA TYR A 403 -6.47 9.93 -3.72
C TYR A 403 -7.73 9.63 -4.53
N GLY A 404 -8.54 8.66 -4.11
CA GLY A 404 -9.76 8.34 -4.85
C GLY A 404 -10.47 7.08 -4.38
N SER A 405 -11.46 6.67 -5.16
CA SER A 405 -12.35 5.54 -4.88
C SER A 405 -12.52 4.63 -6.10
N GLY A 406 -12.84 3.37 -5.86
CA GLY A 406 -13.29 2.42 -6.87
C GLY A 406 -14.78 2.57 -7.22
N HIS A 407 -15.53 3.34 -6.41
CA HIS A 407 -16.88 3.83 -6.75
C HIS A 407 -16.80 5.29 -7.23
N SER A 408 -17.68 5.65 -8.18
CA SER A 408 -17.92 7.04 -8.56
C SER A 408 -19.11 7.60 -7.79
N ASP A 409 -20.34 7.28 -8.18
CA ASP A 409 -21.55 7.62 -7.45
C ASP A 409 -21.92 6.50 -6.46
N GLY A 410 -21.74 6.74 -5.16
CA GLY A 410 -22.04 5.77 -4.11
C GLY A 410 -23.51 5.39 -4.01
N ASN A 411 -24.43 6.27 -4.42
CA ASN A 411 -25.87 5.98 -4.41
C ASN A 411 -26.26 4.94 -5.47
N ARG A 412 -25.52 4.88 -6.58
CA ARG A 412 -25.77 4.00 -7.73
C ARG A 412 -24.75 2.90 -7.86
N HIS A 413 -23.72 2.90 -7.04
CA HIS A 413 -22.57 1.99 -7.14
C HIS A 413 -21.94 1.98 -8.55
N THR A 414 -21.74 3.17 -9.14
CA THR A 414 -21.14 3.26 -10.47
C THR A 414 -19.61 3.18 -10.40
N HIS A 415 -18.99 2.64 -11.45
CA HIS A 415 -17.54 2.47 -11.57
C HIS A 415 -16.96 3.22 -12.78
N ASN A 416 -17.67 4.24 -13.26
CA ASN A 416 -17.27 5.09 -14.37
C ASN A 416 -17.06 6.52 -13.90
N ASN A 417 -16.12 7.23 -14.51
CA ASN A 417 -15.71 8.57 -14.10
C ASN A 417 -15.31 8.63 -12.62
N LEU A 418 -14.35 7.78 -12.24
CA LEU A 418 -13.90 7.64 -10.85
C LEU A 418 -13.38 8.95 -10.28
N PRO A 419 -13.66 9.26 -9.00
CA PRO A 419 -13.15 10.45 -8.33
C PRO A 419 -11.66 10.29 -8.02
N LEU A 420 -10.79 10.59 -8.99
CA LEU A 420 -9.34 10.47 -8.87
C LEU A 420 -8.65 11.83 -8.85
N LEU A 421 -7.71 11.96 -7.92
CA LEU A 421 -6.81 13.08 -7.76
C LEU A 421 -5.39 12.54 -7.60
N VAL A 422 -4.41 13.19 -8.22
CA VAL A 422 -2.97 12.91 -8.02
C VAL A 422 -2.31 14.16 -7.48
N ALA A 423 -1.64 14.06 -6.32
CA ALA A 423 -0.86 15.13 -5.72
C ALA A 423 0.63 14.90 -5.92
N GLY A 424 1.37 15.98 -6.14
CA GLY A 424 2.80 15.97 -6.43
C GLY A 424 3.12 15.95 -7.92
N THR A 425 4.41 16.03 -8.25
CA THR A 425 4.91 16.13 -9.63
C THR A 425 5.88 15.03 -10.02
N GLY A 426 6.22 14.11 -9.08
CA GLY A 426 7.22 13.07 -9.32
C GLY A 426 8.57 13.64 -9.75
N GLY A 427 9.03 14.71 -9.10
CA GLY A 427 10.27 15.41 -9.50
C GLY A 427 10.15 16.21 -10.79
N GLY A 428 8.93 16.56 -11.20
CA GLY A 428 8.65 17.35 -12.41
C GLY A 428 8.38 16.53 -13.66
N VAL A 429 8.16 15.20 -13.53
CA VAL A 429 7.77 14.35 -14.68
C VAL A 429 6.28 14.44 -15.00
N VAL A 430 5.47 14.90 -14.05
CA VAL A 430 4.03 15.10 -14.21
C VAL A 430 3.69 16.58 -13.97
N GLN A 431 2.87 17.15 -14.83
CA GLN A 431 2.34 18.49 -14.64
C GLN A 431 1.19 18.44 -13.63
N ALA A 432 1.24 19.26 -12.60
CA ALA A 432 0.15 19.48 -11.65
C ALA A 432 -0.60 20.80 -11.93
N GLY A 433 -1.61 21.11 -11.12
CA GLY A 433 -2.38 22.36 -11.22
C GLY A 433 -3.49 22.33 -12.28
N HIS A 434 -3.94 21.16 -12.73
CA HIS A 434 -4.96 21.10 -13.77
C HIS A 434 -6.01 19.98 -13.53
N TYR A 435 -7.14 20.13 -14.21
CA TYR A 435 -8.20 19.11 -14.30
C TYR A 435 -8.30 18.62 -15.74
N THR A 436 -8.04 17.34 -15.94
CA THR A 436 -8.23 16.65 -17.23
C THR A 436 -9.40 15.67 -17.14
N HIS A 437 -10.29 15.72 -18.11
CA HIS A 437 -11.37 14.72 -18.25
C HIS A 437 -11.18 13.96 -19.58
N HIS A 438 -11.09 12.66 -19.49
CA HIS A 438 -10.85 11.77 -20.62
C HIS A 438 -12.16 11.29 -21.22
N GLU A 439 -12.57 11.86 -22.35
CA GLU A 439 -13.82 11.52 -23.06
C GLU A 439 -13.84 10.07 -23.56
N GLY A 440 -12.66 9.49 -23.84
CA GLY A 440 -12.51 8.09 -24.28
C GLY A 440 -12.73 7.05 -23.20
N LYS A 441 -12.99 7.47 -21.96
CA LYS A 441 -13.28 6.62 -20.80
C LYS A 441 -12.25 5.48 -20.61
N PRO A 442 -10.95 5.76 -20.59
CA PRO A 442 -9.93 4.73 -20.44
C PRO A 442 -10.04 4.02 -19.09
N PRO A 443 -9.57 2.77 -18.97
CA PRO A 443 -9.42 2.12 -17.68
C PRO A 443 -8.54 2.94 -16.74
N ALA A 444 -8.86 2.99 -15.45
CA ALA A 444 -8.03 3.64 -14.42
C ALA A 444 -6.63 3.00 -14.34
N THR A 445 -6.51 1.74 -14.69
CA THR A 445 -5.25 1.00 -14.79
C THR A 445 -4.27 1.59 -15.81
N ASN A 446 -4.74 2.38 -16.79
CA ASN A 446 -3.87 3.14 -17.68
C ASN A 446 -3.10 4.24 -16.94
N LEU A 447 -3.73 4.86 -15.91
CA LEU A 447 -3.05 5.78 -15.00
C LEU A 447 -2.03 5.02 -14.15
N TRP A 448 -2.39 3.83 -13.63
CA TRP A 448 -1.48 3.00 -12.84
C TRP A 448 -0.21 2.61 -13.61
N LEU A 449 -0.33 2.25 -14.88
CA LEU A 449 0.84 2.00 -15.74
C LEU A 449 1.70 3.25 -15.96
N SER A 450 1.09 4.42 -16.11
CA SER A 450 1.83 5.68 -16.23
C SER A 450 2.59 6.01 -14.95
N LEU A 451 2.01 5.73 -13.77
CA LEU A 451 2.70 5.90 -12.48
C LEU A 451 3.87 4.91 -12.33
N ALA A 452 3.72 3.67 -12.81
CA ALA A 452 4.82 2.71 -12.83
C ALA A 452 5.98 3.18 -13.72
N ASP A 453 5.67 3.73 -14.88
CA ASP A 453 6.67 4.32 -15.79
C ASP A 453 7.39 5.52 -15.14
N CYS A 454 6.66 6.39 -14.40
CA CYS A 454 7.26 7.46 -13.61
C CYS A 454 8.25 6.92 -12.58
N MET A 455 7.92 5.83 -11.92
CA MET A 455 8.80 5.15 -10.95
C MET A 455 9.98 4.42 -11.60
N GLY A 456 10.12 4.45 -12.91
CA GLY A 456 11.16 3.77 -13.66
C GLY A 456 10.90 2.28 -13.90
N VAL A 457 9.73 1.76 -13.52
CA VAL A 457 9.32 0.37 -13.71
C VAL A 457 8.52 0.25 -15.02
N ARG A 458 9.23 0.28 -16.14
CA ARG A 458 8.66 0.37 -17.50
C ARG A 458 8.40 -0.97 -18.18
N ASN A 459 8.76 -2.08 -17.55
CA ASN A 459 8.60 -3.43 -18.08
C ASN A 459 7.22 -4.06 -17.81
N ILE A 460 6.30 -3.34 -17.16
CA ILE A 460 4.93 -3.79 -16.96
C ILE A 460 4.17 -3.49 -18.25
N GLU A 461 3.89 -4.53 -19.06
CA GLU A 461 3.19 -4.38 -20.33
C GLU A 461 1.72 -4.04 -20.11
N SER A 462 1.08 -4.72 -19.16
CA SER A 462 -0.33 -4.52 -18.82
C SER A 462 -0.59 -4.82 -17.33
N VAL A 463 -1.66 -4.23 -16.80
CA VAL A 463 -2.23 -4.57 -15.50
C VAL A 463 -3.76 -4.60 -15.63
N GLY A 464 -4.37 -5.71 -15.25
CA GLY A 464 -5.82 -5.89 -15.32
C GLY A 464 -6.40 -5.59 -16.71
N ASP A 465 -7.32 -4.64 -16.76
CA ASP A 465 -8.03 -4.18 -17.94
C ASP A 465 -7.33 -3.06 -18.73
N SER A 466 -6.06 -2.75 -18.42
CA SER A 466 -5.32 -1.67 -19.05
C SER A 466 -5.23 -1.84 -20.57
N THR A 467 -5.37 -0.74 -21.31
CA THR A 467 -5.29 -0.68 -22.79
C THR A 467 -4.09 0.15 -23.26
N GLY A 468 -3.31 0.70 -22.32
CA GLY A 468 -2.15 1.54 -22.61
C GLY A 468 -1.77 2.41 -21.41
N ARG A 469 -1.06 3.51 -21.66
CA ARG A 469 -0.68 4.52 -20.68
C ARG A 469 -1.58 5.73 -20.80
N LEU A 470 -1.96 6.32 -19.66
CA LEU A 470 -2.74 7.55 -19.65
C LEU A 470 -1.86 8.77 -19.91
N TRP A 471 -0.65 8.77 -19.37
CA TRP A 471 0.36 9.81 -19.56
C TRP A 471 1.54 9.26 -20.36
N LYS A 472 2.14 10.12 -21.18
CA LYS A 472 3.43 9.85 -21.84
C LYS A 472 4.53 10.43 -20.95
N VAL A 473 5.39 9.60 -20.39
CA VAL A 473 6.49 9.94 -19.47
C VAL A 473 7.84 9.71 -20.12
#